data_10947d4d406e2b6080bfaf47712f4ba9
#
_entry.id   10947d4d406e2b6080bfaf47712f4ba9
#
_cell.length_a   1.000
_cell.length_b   1.000
_cell.length_c   1.000
_cell.angle_alpha   90.00
_cell.angle_beta   90.00
_cell.angle_gamma   90.00
#
_symmetry.space_group_name_H-M   'P 1'
#
loop_
_entity.id
_entity.type
_entity.pdbx_description
1 polymer ?
#
loop_
_entity_poly.entity_id
_entity_poly.type
_entity_poly.pdbx_seq_one_letter_code
_entity_poly.pdbx_strand_id
1 'polypeptide(L)'
;MKYTLRFITTLIILLGFSLNIHADHHAEQKRIFTEDEFISLFSGKPKSRVLKYLGKPDSKDMAIKPKGASSVLGRPSVDKKNPNKKSKIEMWDYNNIVEYSPKKTYLKVELTLINDRIVNIGFFNQ
;
A
#
# COMPACT_ATOMS: atom_id res chain seq x y z
N MET A 1 -40.84 -30.91 -51.32
CA MET A 1 -39.63 -30.06 -51.34
C MET A 1 -39.95 -28.66 -50.81
N LYS A 2 -40.30 -28.51 -49.55
CA LYS A 2 -40.60 -27.17 -48.96
C LYS A 2 -40.02 -26.97 -47.54
N TYR A 3 -39.09 -27.83 -47.12
CA TYR A 3 -38.57 -27.78 -45.73
C TYR A 3 -37.08 -27.59 -45.58
N THR A 4 -36.33 -27.38 -46.68
CA THR A 4 -34.86 -27.25 -46.65
C THR A 4 -34.33 -25.81 -46.58
N LEU A 5 -35.21 -24.80 -46.55
CA LEU A 5 -34.77 -23.40 -46.61
C LEU A 5 -34.91 -22.65 -45.25
N ARG A 6 -35.32 -23.34 -44.20
CA ARG A 6 -35.54 -22.70 -42.87
C ARG A 6 -34.44 -22.96 -41.84
N PHE A 7 -33.44 -23.77 -42.17
CA PHE A 7 -32.35 -24.10 -41.22
C PHE A 7 -31.05 -23.34 -41.40
N ILE A 8 -30.96 -22.49 -42.44
CA ILE A 8 -29.69 -21.77 -42.74
C ILE A 8 -29.65 -20.37 -42.09
N THR A 9 -30.79 -19.83 -41.68
CA THR A 9 -30.85 -18.46 -41.12
C THR A 9 -30.60 -18.36 -39.61
N THR A 10 -30.50 -19.48 -38.91
CA THR A 10 -30.34 -19.47 -37.42
C THR A 10 -28.88 -19.63 -36.98
N LEU A 11 -27.93 -19.83 -37.91
CA LEU A 11 -26.52 -20.12 -37.54
C LEU A 11 -25.60 -18.89 -37.67
N ILE A 12 -26.09 -17.72 -38.04
CA ILE A 12 -25.23 -16.55 -38.29
C ILE A 12 -25.26 -15.53 -37.13
N ILE A 13 -26.07 -15.70 -36.07
CA ILE A 13 -26.22 -14.72 -34.99
C ILE A 13 -25.34 -15.02 -33.80
N LEU A 14 -24.53 -16.09 -33.77
CA LEU A 14 -23.74 -16.53 -32.64
C LEU A 14 -22.25 -16.18 -32.67
N LEU A 15 -21.81 -15.34 -33.60
CA LEU A 15 -20.38 -14.99 -33.79
C LEU A 15 -20.10 -13.48 -33.66
N GLY A 16 -20.77 -12.76 -32.76
CA GLY A 16 -20.64 -11.32 -32.69
C GLY A 16 -20.42 -10.70 -31.31
N PHE A 17 -20.21 -11.49 -30.26
CA PHE A 17 -19.85 -10.94 -28.93
C PHE A 17 -18.40 -11.26 -28.60
N SER A 18 -17.46 -10.69 -29.35
CA SER A 18 -16.11 -10.47 -28.82
C SER A 18 -16.23 -9.40 -27.74
N LEU A 19 -16.34 -9.82 -26.48
CA LEU A 19 -16.13 -8.95 -25.33
C LEU A 19 -14.68 -8.48 -25.37
N ASN A 20 -14.46 -7.30 -25.96
CA ASN A 20 -13.25 -6.54 -25.72
C ASN A 20 -13.23 -6.17 -24.22
N ILE A 21 -12.72 -7.06 -23.39
CA ILE A 21 -12.30 -6.73 -22.04
C ILE A 21 -11.06 -5.87 -22.23
N HIS A 22 -11.26 -4.57 -22.41
CA HIS A 22 -10.22 -3.60 -22.17
C HIS A 22 -9.98 -3.68 -20.66
N ALA A 23 -8.92 -4.38 -20.26
CA ALA A 23 -8.32 -4.20 -18.96
C ALA A 23 -7.77 -2.77 -18.99
N ASP A 24 -8.59 -1.80 -18.61
CA ASP A 24 -8.12 -0.49 -18.21
C ASP A 24 -7.15 -0.72 -17.03
N HIS A 25 -5.88 -0.81 -17.36
CA HIS A 25 -4.82 -0.51 -16.42
C HIS A 25 -4.95 0.99 -16.13
N HIS A 26 -5.93 1.36 -15.30
CA HIS A 26 -5.83 2.58 -14.55
C HIS A 26 -4.54 2.43 -13.73
N ALA A 27 -3.47 3.04 -14.21
CA ALA A 27 -2.34 3.36 -13.36
C ALA A 27 -2.96 4.09 -12.18
N GLU A 28 -3.04 3.44 -11.04
CA GLU A 28 -3.61 3.97 -9.79
C GLU A 28 -2.82 5.25 -9.53
N GLN A 29 -3.46 6.41 -9.82
CA GLN A 29 -2.81 7.70 -9.71
C GLN A 29 -2.54 7.91 -8.23
N LYS A 30 -1.30 7.68 -7.82
CA LYS A 30 -0.85 7.71 -6.42
C LYS A 30 -1.20 9.10 -5.88
N ARG A 31 -2.10 9.17 -4.90
CA ARG A 31 -2.51 10.43 -4.27
C ARG A 31 -1.29 11.07 -3.64
N ILE A 32 -1.08 12.37 -3.89
CA ILE A 32 -0.08 13.17 -3.21
C ILE A 32 -0.71 13.82 -1.98
N PHE A 33 0.00 13.79 -0.86
CA PHE A 33 -0.40 14.36 0.42
C PHE A 33 0.53 15.52 0.77
N THR A 34 0.06 16.47 1.56
CA THR A 34 0.95 17.38 2.29
C THR A 34 1.52 16.67 3.51
N GLU A 35 2.63 17.16 4.10
CA GLU A 35 3.21 16.59 5.32
C GLU A 35 2.20 16.52 6.46
N ASP A 36 1.51 17.64 6.74
CA ASP A 36 0.54 17.74 7.82
C ASP A 36 -0.63 16.78 7.63
N GLU A 37 -1.15 16.69 6.40
CA GLU A 37 -2.21 15.75 6.06
C GLU A 37 -1.73 14.31 6.29
N PHE A 38 -0.53 13.97 5.81
CA PHE A 38 0.02 12.63 5.95
C PHE A 38 0.23 12.24 7.42
N ILE A 39 0.84 13.12 8.22
CA ILE A 39 1.06 12.89 9.66
C ILE A 39 -0.29 12.71 10.38
N SER A 40 -1.25 13.59 10.11
CA SER A 40 -2.59 13.53 10.72
C SER A 40 -3.33 12.23 10.40
N LEU A 41 -3.22 11.75 9.16
CA LEU A 41 -3.90 10.53 8.72
C LEU A 41 -3.27 9.25 9.26
N PHE A 42 -1.94 9.22 9.45
CA PHE A 42 -1.21 7.98 9.66
C PHE A 42 -0.49 7.87 11.00
N SER A 43 -0.12 8.97 11.67
CA SER A 43 0.60 8.92 12.94
C SER A 43 -0.19 8.15 14.01
N GLY A 44 0.43 7.12 14.61
CA GLY A 44 -0.18 6.27 15.63
C GLY A 44 -1.32 5.38 15.13
N LYS A 45 -1.57 5.32 13.83
CA LYS A 45 -2.67 4.53 13.26
C LYS A 45 -2.27 3.08 12.98
N PRO A 46 -3.26 2.17 12.87
CA PRO A 46 -2.99 0.78 12.57
C PRO A 46 -2.55 0.59 11.11
N LYS A 47 -1.78 -0.45 10.85
CA LYS A 47 -1.33 -0.92 9.53
C LYS A 47 -2.44 -1.03 8.49
N SER A 48 -3.62 -1.49 8.90
CA SER A 48 -4.78 -1.63 8.02
C SER A 48 -5.20 -0.30 7.40
N ARG A 49 -5.03 0.82 8.12
CA ARG A 49 -5.31 2.15 7.61
C ARG A 49 -4.34 2.53 6.48
N VAL A 50 -3.06 2.24 6.66
CA VAL A 50 -2.04 2.48 5.62
C VAL A 50 -2.39 1.72 4.34
N LEU A 51 -2.66 0.42 4.46
CA LEU A 51 -3.02 -0.42 3.32
C LEU A 51 -4.29 0.05 2.61
N LYS A 52 -5.26 0.58 3.37
CA LYS A 52 -6.51 1.11 2.79
C LYS A 52 -6.29 2.36 1.95
N TYR A 53 -5.40 3.27 2.37
CA TYR A 53 -5.20 4.57 1.72
C TYR A 53 -4.04 4.60 0.73
N LEU A 54 -2.97 3.87 1.00
CA LEU A 54 -1.74 3.88 0.22
C LEU A 54 -1.51 2.58 -0.56
N GLY A 55 -2.27 1.52 -0.24
CA GLY A 55 -2.02 0.20 -0.81
C GLY A 55 -0.74 -0.44 -0.26
N LYS A 56 -0.16 -1.35 -1.04
CA LYS A 56 1.10 -2.02 -0.68
C LYS A 56 2.27 -1.03 -0.72
N PRO A 57 3.23 -1.13 0.23
CA PRO A 57 4.44 -0.30 0.18
C PRO A 57 5.31 -0.66 -1.04
N ASP A 58 6.08 0.33 -1.52
CA ASP A 58 7.04 0.14 -2.60
C ASP A 58 8.21 -0.76 -2.15
N SER A 59 8.62 -0.62 -0.87
CA SER A 59 9.60 -1.48 -0.20
C SER A 59 9.16 -1.82 1.21
N LYS A 60 9.60 -2.97 1.69
CA LYS A 60 9.31 -3.42 3.05
C LYS A 60 10.50 -4.16 3.63
N ASP A 61 11.03 -3.62 4.71
CA ASP A 61 12.07 -4.24 5.50
C ASP A 61 11.54 -4.70 6.86
N MET A 62 12.06 -5.83 7.32
CA MET A 62 11.84 -6.29 8.68
C MET A 62 13.09 -5.95 9.49
N ALA A 63 12.97 -5.01 10.43
CA ALA A 63 14.05 -4.71 11.33
C ALA A 63 14.30 -5.95 12.23
N ILE A 64 15.36 -6.68 11.91
CA ILE A 64 15.92 -7.66 12.83
C ILE A 64 16.69 -6.85 13.88
N LYS A 65 16.18 -6.79 15.11
CA LYS A 65 16.89 -6.14 16.22
C LYS A 65 18.30 -6.73 16.29
N PRO A 66 19.37 -5.93 16.09
CA PRO A 66 20.72 -6.42 16.29
C PRO A 66 20.86 -6.90 17.74
N LYS A 67 21.49 -8.05 17.96
CA LYS A 67 21.81 -8.50 19.32
C LYS A 67 22.63 -7.41 19.98
N GLY A 68 22.11 -6.79 21.06
CA GLY A 68 22.79 -5.73 21.81
C GLY A 68 22.24 -4.32 21.60
N ALA A 69 21.41 -4.03 20.61
CA ALA A 69 20.83 -2.71 20.39
C ALA A 69 19.56 -2.49 21.24
N SER A 70 19.70 -2.44 22.57
CA SER A 70 18.55 -2.14 23.45
C SER A 70 18.28 -0.64 23.62
N SER A 71 19.09 0.26 23.06
CA SER A 71 19.05 1.67 23.42
C SER A 71 18.89 2.68 22.28
N VAL A 72 18.81 2.28 21.03
CA VAL A 72 18.76 3.23 19.89
C VAL A 72 17.33 3.56 19.44
N LEU A 73 16.41 2.65 19.61
CA LEU A 73 14.99 2.95 19.43
C LEU A 73 14.42 3.24 20.80
N GLY A 74 13.95 4.47 21.03
CA GLY A 74 13.30 4.86 22.27
C GLY A 74 12.44 3.71 22.78
N ARG A 75 12.49 3.43 24.06
CA ARG A 75 11.93 2.24 24.73
C ARG A 75 10.69 1.75 23.98
N PRO A 76 10.72 0.59 23.32
CA PRO A 76 9.48 0.00 22.83
C PRO A 76 8.58 -0.04 24.04
N SER A 77 7.35 0.43 23.88
CA SER A 77 6.32 0.26 24.91
C SER A 77 6.23 -1.24 25.15
N VAL A 78 7.04 -1.70 26.11
CA VAL A 78 7.04 -3.09 26.53
C VAL A 78 5.67 -3.25 27.13
N ASP A 79 4.85 -4.04 26.48
CA ASP A 79 3.59 -4.49 27.01
C ASP A 79 3.93 -5.11 28.38
N LYS A 80 3.71 -4.33 29.47
CA LYS A 80 4.08 -4.71 30.83
C LYS A 80 3.47 -6.06 31.27
N LYS A 81 2.48 -6.54 30.47
CA LYS A 81 1.80 -7.81 30.70
C LYS A 81 2.54 -9.04 30.13
N ASN A 82 3.49 -8.87 29.21
CA ASN A 82 4.17 -10.02 28.63
C ASN A 82 5.60 -9.68 28.16
N PRO A 83 6.60 -9.74 29.07
CA PRO A 83 8.00 -9.36 28.78
C PRO A 83 8.68 -10.26 27.73
N ASN A 84 8.10 -11.43 27.42
CA ASN A 84 8.64 -12.39 26.46
C ASN A 84 8.06 -12.23 25.05
N LYS A 85 7.09 -11.33 24.82
CA LYS A 85 6.51 -11.10 23.50
C LYS A 85 7.49 -10.28 22.66
N LYS A 86 8.13 -10.94 21.68
CA LYS A 86 9.00 -10.26 20.71
C LYS A 86 8.15 -9.26 19.91
N SER A 87 8.50 -7.98 19.97
CA SER A 87 7.86 -6.96 19.14
C SER A 87 8.21 -7.19 17.67
N LYS A 88 7.20 -7.20 16.82
CA LYS A 88 7.36 -7.24 15.38
C LYS A 88 7.59 -5.82 14.88
N ILE A 89 8.76 -5.56 14.31
CA ILE A 89 9.11 -4.25 13.74
C ILE A 89 9.15 -4.40 12.22
N GLU A 90 8.40 -3.54 11.53
CA GLU A 90 8.39 -3.44 10.08
C GLU A 90 8.71 -2.00 9.69
N MET A 91 9.49 -1.82 8.61
CA MET A 91 9.75 -0.53 7.97
C MET A 91 9.17 -0.59 6.56
N TRP A 92 8.30 0.36 6.25
CA TRP A 92 7.58 0.42 4.98
C TRP A 92 7.90 1.72 4.28
N ASP A 93 8.38 1.61 3.05
CA ASP A 93 8.73 2.76 2.23
C ASP A 93 7.67 3.01 1.16
N TYR A 94 7.35 4.28 0.99
CA TYR A 94 6.51 4.79 -0.09
C TYR A 94 7.23 5.93 -0.81
N ASN A 95 7.28 5.87 -2.14
CA ASN A 95 8.02 6.85 -2.93
C ASN A 95 7.09 7.90 -3.53
N ASN A 96 7.54 9.17 -3.49
CA ASN A 96 6.90 10.29 -4.19
C ASN A 96 5.42 10.49 -3.86
N ILE A 97 5.01 10.32 -2.59
CA ILE A 97 3.62 10.46 -2.15
C ILE A 97 3.36 11.65 -1.22
N VAL A 98 4.40 12.31 -0.73
CA VAL A 98 4.26 13.48 0.16
C VAL A 98 5.01 14.67 -0.43
N GLU A 99 4.33 15.80 -0.52
CA GLU A 99 4.85 17.06 -1.03
C GLU A 99 5.43 17.89 0.11
N TYR A 100 6.66 18.39 -0.07
CA TYR A 100 7.31 19.33 0.86
C TYR A 100 7.32 20.76 0.34
N SER A 101 7.08 20.96 -0.95
CA SER A 101 6.99 22.26 -1.62
C SER A 101 6.15 22.10 -2.88
N PRO A 102 5.52 23.17 -3.42
CA PRO A 102 4.70 23.07 -4.61
C PRO A 102 5.38 22.29 -5.75
N LYS A 103 4.74 21.21 -6.17
CA LYS A 103 5.22 20.27 -7.22
C LYS A 103 6.52 19.54 -6.89
N LYS A 104 6.95 19.48 -5.62
CA LYS A 104 8.14 18.77 -5.17
C LYS A 104 7.79 17.79 -4.07
N THR A 105 7.99 16.51 -4.33
CA THR A 105 7.73 15.44 -3.37
C THR A 105 9.01 14.92 -2.75
N TYR A 106 8.91 14.41 -1.52
CA TYR A 106 9.96 13.59 -0.94
C TYR A 106 10.19 12.35 -1.80
N LEU A 107 11.44 11.97 -2.00
CA LEU A 107 11.79 10.76 -2.72
C LEU A 107 11.24 9.52 -2.01
N LYS A 108 11.31 9.52 -0.67
CA LYS A 108 10.88 8.41 0.15
C LYS A 108 10.20 8.89 1.43
N VAL A 109 9.12 8.21 1.78
CA VAL A 109 8.50 8.29 3.11
C VAL A 109 8.60 6.93 3.75
N GLU A 110 9.20 6.85 4.94
CA GLU A 110 9.36 5.63 5.71
C GLU A 110 8.39 5.60 6.89
N LEU A 111 7.64 4.53 7.00
CA LEU A 111 6.77 4.24 8.14
C LEU A 111 7.40 3.13 8.97
N THR A 112 7.74 3.43 10.22
CA THR A 112 8.13 2.38 11.18
C THR A 112 6.90 1.88 11.91
N LEU A 113 6.65 0.60 11.83
CA LEU A 113 5.53 -0.06 12.51
C LEU A 113 6.04 -0.97 13.62
N ILE A 114 5.43 -0.89 14.78
CA ILE A 114 5.64 -1.84 15.90
C ILE A 114 4.30 -2.49 16.22
N ASN A 115 4.27 -3.83 16.15
CA ASN A 115 3.05 -4.61 16.40
C ASN A 115 1.84 -4.08 15.60
N ASP A 116 2.05 -3.91 14.28
CA ASP A 116 1.05 -3.44 13.32
C ASP A 116 0.50 -2.01 13.57
N ARG A 117 1.24 -1.17 14.32
CA ARG A 117 0.90 0.25 14.55
C ARG A 117 2.06 1.15 14.17
N ILE A 118 1.78 2.26 13.48
CA ILE A 118 2.77 3.26 13.09
C ILE A 118 3.26 3.98 14.36
N VAL A 119 4.58 3.98 14.56
CA VAL A 119 5.24 4.63 15.67
C VAL A 119 6.15 5.78 15.23
N ASN A 120 6.60 5.76 13.98
CA ASN A 120 7.42 6.82 13.40
C ASN A 120 7.11 7.01 11.92
N ILE A 121 7.25 8.25 11.45
CA ILE A 121 7.15 8.66 10.06
C ILE A 121 8.41 9.48 9.74
N GLY A 122 9.17 9.05 8.73
CA GLY A 122 10.37 9.74 8.25
C GLY A 122 10.18 10.20 6.81
N PHE A 123 10.65 11.41 6.48
CA PHE A 123 10.63 11.98 5.13
C PHE A 123 12.06 12.16 4.65
N PHE A 124 12.37 11.70 3.43
CA PHE A 124 13.73 11.68 2.89
C PHE A 124 13.78 12.22 1.46
N ASN A 125 14.78 13.07 1.20
CA ASN A 125 15.08 13.65 -0.11
C ASN A 125 16.35 13.05 -0.76
N GLN A 126 16.98 12.09 -0.09
CA GLN A 126 18.19 11.40 -0.55
C GLN A 126 17.98 9.91 -0.54
#